data_aa273108a668ba191871680f12648602
#
_entry.id   aa273108a668ba191871680f12648602
#
_cell.length_a   1.000
_cell.length_b   1.000
_cell.length_c   1.000
_cell.angle_alpha   90.00
_cell.angle_beta   90.00
_cell.angle_gamma   90.00
#
_symmetry.space_group_name_H-M   'P 1'
#
loop_
_entity.id
_entity.type
_entity.pdbx_description
1 polymer ?
#
loop_
_entity_poly.entity_id
_entity_poly.type
_entity_poly.pdbx_seq_one_letter_code
_entity_poly.pdbx_strand_id
1 'polypeptide(L)'
;MKQLLEELKKKIVEELQLQDVTHDDLADETPFFDGGLGLDSVDLLILVALVDRDYGVEIFSRELGEKVFVTLSTLAEYIAKNQKKR
;
A
#
# COMPACT_ATOMS: atom_id res chain seq x y z
N MET A 1 -3.18 -11.60 8.76
CA MET A 1 -3.48 -10.31 8.11
C MET A 1 -3.01 -9.10 8.92
N LYS A 2 -3.15 -9.14 10.21
CA LYS A 2 -2.72 -8.05 11.07
C LYS A 2 -1.22 -7.74 10.91
N GLN A 3 -0.43 -8.77 10.85
CA GLN A 3 1.01 -8.62 10.69
C GLN A 3 1.37 -7.97 9.36
N LEU A 4 0.67 -8.36 8.31
CA LEU A 4 0.88 -7.77 6.99
C LEU A 4 0.51 -6.30 6.98
N LEU A 5 -0.60 -5.94 7.64
CA LEU A 5 -1.03 -4.55 7.73
C LEU A 5 0.01 -3.69 8.44
N GLU A 6 0.56 -4.19 9.55
CA GLU A 6 1.59 -3.45 10.28
C GLU A 6 2.84 -3.27 9.44
N GLU A 7 3.23 -4.31 8.74
CA GLU A 7 4.39 -4.27 7.86
C GLU A 7 4.20 -3.25 6.74
N LEU A 8 3.02 -3.26 6.13
CA LEU A 8 2.72 -2.32 5.05
C LEU A 8 2.75 -0.88 5.54
N LYS A 9 2.21 -0.63 6.72
CA LYS A 9 2.21 0.71 7.29
C LYS A 9 3.62 1.25 7.42
N LYS A 10 4.52 0.43 7.95
CA LYS A 10 5.92 0.83 8.11
C LYS A 10 6.60 1.06 6.77
N LYS A 11 6.39 0.15 5.83
CA LYS A 11 7.03 0.25 4.52
C LYS A 11 6.56 1.49 3.76
N ILE A 12 5.28 1.79 3.84
CA ILE A 12 4.71 2.94 3.15
C ILE A 12 5.28 4.23 3.70
N VAL A 13 5.33 4.36 5.02
CA VAL A 13 5.89 5.55 5.64
C VAL A 13 7.35 5.74 5.23
N GLU A 14 8.12 4.66 5.21
CA GLU A 14 9.53 4.74 4.86
C GLU A 14 9.76 5.04 3.38
N GLU A 15 9.03 4.34 2.52
CA GLU A 15 9.24 4.50 1.08
C GLU A 15 8.81 5.88 0.58
N LEU A 16 7.73 6.39 1.11
CA LEU A 16 7.22 7.70 0.70
C LEU A 16 7.82 8.83 1.52
N GLN A 17 8.62 8.50 2.52
CA GLN A 17 9.27 9.48 3.39
C GLN A 17 8.26 10.45 3.98
N LEU A 18 7.18 9.91 4.52
CA LEU A 18 6.15 10.71 5.14
C LEU A 18 6.69 11.29 6.45
N GLN A 19 6.71 12.61 6.55
CA GLN A 19 7.38 13.28 7.64
C GLN A 19 6.51 13.49 8.87
N ASP A 20 5.24 13.78 8.64
CA ASP A 20 4.33 14.10 9.74
C ASP A 20 3.44 12.91 10.12
N VAL A 21 3.73 11.74 9.56
CA VAL A 21 2.91 10.56 9.76
C VAL A 21 3.81 9.40 10.16
N THR A 22 3.43 8.70 11.24
CA THR A 22 4.11 7.47 11.62
C THR A 22 3.22 6.30 11.26
N HIS A 23 3.78 5.09 11.31
CA HIS A 23 2.96 3.92 11.00
C HIS A 23 1.80 3.76 11.96
N ASP A 24 1.92 4.29 13.18
CA ASP A 24 0.84 4.22 14.15
C ASP A 24 -0.32 5.16 13.81
N ASP A 25 -0.07 6.16 12.99
CA ASP A 25 -1.11 7.11 12.58
C ASP A 25 -1.98 6.55 11.47
N LEU A 26 -1.57 5.44 10.86
CA LEU A 26 -2.31 4.86 9.75
C LEU A 26 -3.30 3.82 10.27
N ALA A 27 -4.56 3.97 9.89
CA ALA A 27 -5.58 2.97 10.18
C ALA A 27 -5.75 2.05 8.99
N ASP A 28 -6.34 0.88 9.23
CA ASP A 28 -6.56 -0.09 8.17
C ASP A 28 -7.43 0.46 7.05
N GLU A 29 -8.34 1.36 7.38
CA GLU A 29 -9.26 1.94 6.41
C GLU A 29 -8.85 3.32 5.94
N THR A 30 -7.62 3.75 6.23
CA THR A 30 -7.11 5.04 5.78
C THR A 30 -7.03 5.04 4.25
N PRO A 31 -7.72 5.97 3.58
CA PRO A 31 -7.60 6.05 2.11
C PRO A 31 -6.21 6.49 1.70
N PHE A 32 -5.76 5.99 0.56
CA PHE A 32 -4.45 6.43 0.03
C PHE A 32 -4.53 7.81 -0.60
N PHE A 33 -5.67 8.15 -1.16
CA PHE A 33 -5.84 9.39 -1.92
C PHE A 33 -6.78 10.34 -1.18
N ASP A 34 -7.86 10.72 -1.81
CA ASP A 34 -8.75 11.74 -1.27
C ASP A 34 -9.24 11.43 0.14
N GLY A 35 -9.07 12.39 1.02
CA GLY A 35 -9.55 12.27 2.40
C GLY A 35 -8.67 11.45 3.32
N GLY A 36 -7.50 11.03 2.83
CA GLY A 36 -6.58 10.23 3.62
C GLY A 36 -5.17 10.76 3.51
N LEU A 37 -4.27 9.93 2.97
CA LEU A 37 -2.86 10.30 2.86
C LEU A 37 -2.60 11.36 1.80
N GLY A 38 -3.52 11.54 0.87
CA GLY A 38 -3.38 12.56 -0.16
C GLY A 38 -2.26 12.28 -1.14
N LEU A 39 -2.05 11.01 -1.46
CA LEU A 39 -0.97 10.63 -2.37
C LEU A 39 -1.33 10.99 -3.81
N ASP A 40 -0.29 11.13 -4.64
CA ASP A 40 -0.49 11.42 -6.06
C ASP A 40 -0.04 10.24 -6.93
N SER A 41 -0.01 10.47 -8.24
CA SER A 41 0.33 9.41 -9.20
C SER A 41 1.76 8.92 -9.03
N VAL A 42 2.67 9.80 -8.66
CA VAL A 42 4.07 9.41 -8.44
C VAL A 42 4.16 8.49 -7.24
N ASP A 43 3.45 8.84 -6.17
CA ASP A 43 3.43 8.00 -4.97
C ASP A 43 2.84 6.62 -5.28
N LEU A 44 1.81 6.58 -6.12
CA LEU A 44 1.21 5.32 -6.52
C LEU A 44 2.23 4.42 -7.23
N LEU A 45 3.03 5.01 -8.13
CA LEU A 45 4.07 4.25 -8.83
C LEU A 45 5.09 3.67 -7.86
N ILE A 46 5.45 4.45 -6.84
CA ILE A 46 6.37 3.98 -5.81
C ILE A 46 5.79 2.77 -5.07
N LEU A 47 4.51 2.85 -4.74
CA LEU A 47 3.85 1.75 -4.04
C LEU A 47 3.71 0.51 -4.90
N VAL A 48 3.44 0.69 -6.19
CA VAL A 48 3.37 -0.44 -7.12
C VAL A 48 4.71 -1.16 -7.16
N ALA A 49 5.80 -0.40 -7.24
CA ALA A 49 7.14 -0.98 -7.27
C ALA A 49 7.47 -1.69 -5.95
N LEU A 50 7.07 -1.10 -4.84
CA LEU A 50 7.30 -1.70 -3.53
C LEU A 50 6.59 -3.05 -3.39
N VAL A 51 5.34 -3.11 -3.81
CA VAL A 51 4.54 -4.33 -3.70
C VAL A 51 5.13 -5.43 -4.58
N ASP A 52 5.57 -5.09 -5.76
CA ASP A 52 6.22 -6.06 -6.65
C ASP A 52 7.53 -6.55 -6.04
N ARG A 53 8.36 -5.62 -5.58
CA ARG A 53 9.67 -5.95 -5.03
C ARG A 53 9.59 -6.81 -3.77
N ASP A 54 8.72 -6.43 -2.84
CA ASP A 54 8.71 -7.04 -1.52
C ASP A 54 7.76 -8.22 -1.39
N TYR A 55 6.73 -8.27 -2.21
CA TYR A 55 5.70 -9.32 -2.09
C TYR A 55 5.50 -10.14 -3.35
N GLY A 56 6.17 -9.76 -4.43
CA GLY A 56 6.03 -10.47 -5.69
C GLY A 56 4.65 -10.35 -6.30
N VAL A 57 3.94 -9.27 -5.99
CA VAL A 57 2.60 -9.03 -6.49
C VAL A 57 2.65 -7.95 -7.56
N GLU A 58 2.23 -8.30 -8.76
CA GLU A 58 2.27 -7.36 -9.88
C GLU A 58 0.94 -6.63 -10.03
N ILE A 59 1.01 -5.32 -10.12
CA ILE A 59 -0.15 -4.50 -10.39
C ILE A 59 0.09 -3.91 -11.78
N PHE A 60 -0.46 -4.58 -12.79
CA PHE A 60 -0.08 -4.40 -14.17
C PHE A 60 -0.90 -3.37 -14.93
N SER A 61 -1.85 -2.71 -14.29
CA SER A 61 -2.62 -1.68 -14.95
C SER A 61 -3.02 -0.60 -13.95
N ARG A 62 -3.28 0.58 -14.48
CA ARG A 62 -3.75 1.68 -13.66
C ARG A 62 -5.11 1.38 -13.04
N GLU A 63 -5.96 0.74 -13.83
CA GLU A 63 -7.29 0.36 -13.38
C GLU A 63 -7.23 -0.56 -12.17
N LEU A 64 -6.36 -1.55 -12.25
CA LEU A 64 -6.16 -2.47 -11.12
C LEU A 64 -5.60 -1.72 -9.92
N GLY A 65 -4.65 -0.84 -10.14
CA GLY A 65 -4.07 -0.04 -9.08
C GLY A 65 -5.10 0.79 -8.34
N GLU A 66 -6.03 1.38 -9.07
CA GLU A 66 -7.08 2.20 -8.46
C GLU A 66 -8.02 1.38 -7.58
N LYS A 67 -8.18 0.10 -7.90
CA LYS A 67 -9.01 -0.78 -7.09
C LYS A 67 -8.27 -1.32 -5.88
N VAL A 68 -6.98 -1.57 -6.03
CA VAL A 68 -6.16 -2.14 -4.97
C VAL A 68 -5.77 -1.10 -3.94
N PHE A 69 -5.38 0.09 -4.40
CA PHE A 69 -4.88 1.15 -3.53
C PHE A 69 -6.00 2.09 -3.07
N VAL A 70 -7.10 1.52 -2.59
CA VAL A 70 -8.17 2.33 -2.00
C VAL A 70 -7.86 2.58 -0.53
N THR A 71 -7.66 1.51 0.24
CA THR A 71 -7.26 1.61 1.63
C THR A 71 -6.16 0.57 1.89
N LEU A 72 -5.54 0.66 3.07
CA LEU A 72 -4.57 -0.33 3.48
C LEU A 72 -5.20 -1.73 3.52
N SER A 73 -6.44 -1.79 3.95
CA SER A 73 -7.17 -3.05 4.03
C SER A 73 -7.33 -3.70 2.66
N THR A 74 -7.73 -2.92 1.65
CA THR A 74 -7.88 -3.47 0.29
C THR A 74 -6.54 -3.91 -0.28
N LEU A 75 -5.49 -3.15 -0.02
CA LEU A 75 -4.16 -3.51 -0.48
C LEU A 75 -3.69 -4.80 0.18
N ALA A 76 -3.85 -4.91 1.49
CA ALA A 76 -3.43 -6.10 2.21
C ALA A 76 -4.17 -7.34 1.74
N GLU A 77 -5.46 -7.21 1.51
CA GLU A 77 -6.25 -8.33 1.00
C GLU A 77 -5.77 -8.79 -0.36
N TYR A 78 -5.47 -7.84 -1.24
CA TYR A 78 -5.00 -8.19 -2.57
C TYR A 78 -3.64 -8.89 -2.50
N ILE A 79 -2.74 -8.38 -1.66
CA ILE A 79 -1.43 -9.00 -1.48
C ILE A 79 -1.58 -10.41 -0.93
N ALA A 80 -2.41 -10.59 0.10
CA ALA A 80 -2.60 -11.89 0.72
C ALA A 80 -3.13 -12.93 -0.27
N LYS A 81 -3.98 -12.50 -1.20
CA LYS A 81 -4.54 -13.42 -2.18
C LYS A 81 -3.57 -13.76 -3.30
N ASN A 82 -2.67 -12.85 -3.63
CA ASN A 82 -1.85 -12.97 -4.82
C ASN A 82 -0.36 -13.14 -4.51
N GLN A 83 0.03 -13.06 -3.26
CA GLN A 83 1.42 -13.20 -2.87
C GLN A 83 1.91 -14.60 -3.20
N LYS A 84 3.05 -14.66 -3.87
CA LYS A 84 3.63 -15.94 -4.21
C LYS A 84 4.28 -16.56 -2.99
N LYS A 85 4.02 -17.82 -2.79
CA LYS A 85 4.66 -18.55 -1.70
C LYS A 85 6.09 -18.88 -2.05
N ARG A 86 6.88 -18.95 -1.02
CA ARG A 86 8.28 -19.27 -1.18
C ARG A 86 8.66 -20.47 -0.36
#